data_3a058941b31e55a450d6cc9a0fe9ed28
#
_entry.id   3a058941b31e55a450d6cc9a0fe9ed28
#
_cell.length_a   1.000
_cell.length_b   1.000
_cell.length_c   1.000
_cell.angle_alpha   90.00
_cell.angle_beta   90.00
_cell.angle_gamma   90.00
#
_symmetry.space_group_name_H-M   'P 1'
#
loop_
_entity.id
_entity.type
_entity.pdbx_description
1 polymer ?
#
loop_
_entity_poly.entity_id
_entity_poly.type
_entity_poly.pdbx_seq_one_letter_code
_entity_poly.pdbx_strand_id
1 'polypeptide(L)'
;MNELTNVTTGEVRLSYVHLFKPYAAMQGAEERYSCTVLVPKTDTDTMGRIQAAIEEAKRKGTADKWGGVCPPLVPTPVYDGDGVRPSDGMAFGPECKGHWVFTANAKADYPPEIVDKMGNPIINQSEIYSGIYGRVNVTFFPYAFGGKKGIGCGLGPVQKLRDGEPLGGSAPTAAQVFGAPQPQTAPEQNANPLPWGPQGGGINPITGMPY
;
A
#
# COMPACT_ATOMS: atom_id res chain seq x y z
N MET A 1 21.36 11.46 12.23
CA MET A 1 20.82 10.91 10.96
C MET A 1 21.61 11.53 9.82
N ASN A 2 21.94 10.75 8.80
CA ASN A 2 22.79 11.21 7.72
C ASN A 2 21.88 11.78 6.60
N GLU A 3 21.62 13.07 6.65
CA GLU A 3 20.62 13.76 5.82
C GLU A 3 20.79 13.54 4.31
N LEU A 4 22.03 13.36 3.85
CA LEU A 4 22.33 13.22 2.42
C LEU A 4 21.91 11.86 1.80
N THR A 5 21.65 10.83 2.61
CA THR A 5 21.19 9.52 2.14
C THR A 5 19.72 9.26 2.46
N ASN A 6 19.06 10.24 3.10
CA ASN A 6 17.64 10.18 3.44
C ASN A 6 16.82 10.99 2.43
N VAL A 7 15.76 10.41 1.91
CA VAL A 7 14.89 11.06 0.93
C VAL A 7 13.43 10.84 1.33
N THR A 8 12.66 11.92 1.35
CA THR A 8 11.20 11.83 1.36
C THR A 8 10.71 12.00 -0.08
N THR A 9 9.97 11.03 -0.60
CA THR A 9 9.46 11.07 -1.97
C THR A 9 8.41 12.17 -2.17
N GLY A 10 8.11 12.51 -3.41
CA GLY A 10 6.85 13.16 -3.80
C GLY A 10 5.66 12.20 -3.64
N GLU A 11 4.56 12.48 -4.34
CA GLU A 11 3.45 11.54 -4.40
C GLU A 11 3.84 10.31 -5.24
N VAL A 12 3.79 9.14 -4.62
CA VAL A 12 4.11 7.86 -5.22
C VAL A 12 2.97 6.87 -5.00
N ARG A 13 2.85 5.87 -5.86
CA ARG A 13 1.93 4.76 -5.65
C ARG A 13 2.64 3.64 -4.89
N LEU A 14 1.94 3.00 -3.94
CA LEU A 14 2.50 1.93 -3.13
C LEU A 14 1.94 0.58 -3.55
N SER A 15 2.82 -0.41 -3.66
CA SER A 15 2.47 -1.79 -4.00
C SER A 15 3.13 -2.76 -3.01
N TYR A 16 2.64 -3.99 -2.91
CA TYR A 16 3.12 -5.01 -1.97
C TYR A 16 3.32 -4.45 -0.56
N VAL A 17 2.26 -3.86 -0.01
CA VAL A 17 2.29 -3.12 1.25
C VAL A 17 2.19 -4.06 2.44
N HIS A 18 3.25 -4.13 3.25
CA HIS A 18 3.35 -4.87 4.52
C HIS A 18 3.82 -3.89 5.60
N LEU A 19 2.97 -2.93 5.98
CA LEU A 19 3.32 -1.84 6.90
C LEU A 19 2.81 -2.05 8.32
N PHE A 20 1.75 -2.83 8.52
CA PHE A 20 1.22 -3.16 9.85
C PHE A 20 1.71 -4.50 10.40
N LYS A 21 2.03 -5.42 9.50
CA LYS A 21 2.59 -6.74 9.87
C LYS A 21 3.81 -7.01 9.01
N PRO A 22 4.91 -7.42 9.64
CA PRO A 22 6.08 -7.84 8.89
C PRO A 22 5.76 -9.12 8.12
N TYR A 23 6.43 -9.32 7.01
CA TYR A 23 6.23 -10.44 6.11
C TYR A 23 7.56 -11.05 5.69
N ALA A 24 7.62 -12.36 5.65
CA ALA A 24 8.75 -13.12 5.10
C ALA A 24 8.45 -13.53 3.66
N ALA A 25 9.23 -13.03 2.69
CA ALA A 25 9.04 -13.34 1.27
C ALA A 25 9.27 -14.81 0.92
N MET A 26 10.03 -15.55 1.74
CA MET A 26 10.27 -16.98 1.62
C MET A 26 10.21 -17.64 3.00
N GLN A 27 9.89 -18.93 3.03
CA GLN A 27 9.90 -19.70 4.26
C GLN A 27 11.31 -19.70 4.87
N GLY A 28 11.43 -19.31 6.15
CA GLY A 28 12.71 -19.17 6.85
C GLY A 28 13.46 -17.86 6.59
N ALA A 29 12.95 -16.95 5.78
CA ALA A 29 13.49 -15.60 5.67
C ALA A 29 13.10 -14.74 6.88
N GLU A 30 13.92 -13.73 7.16
CA GLU A 30 13.61 -12.73 8.20
C GLU A 30 12.36 -11.93 7.82
N GLU A 31 11.40 -11.85 8.74
CA GLU A 31 10.21 -11.02 8.56
C GLU A 31 10.58 -9.54 8.58
N ARG A 32 10.02 -8.79 7.65
CA ARG A 32 10.28 -7.36 7.50
C ARG A 32 9.01 -6.60 7.16
N TYR A 33 8.91 -5.37 7.66
CA TYR A 33 8.00 -4.38 7.09
C TYR A 33 8.54 -3.95 5.74
N SER A 34 7.67 -3.86 4.75
CA SER A 34 8.10 -3.48 3.40
C SER A 34 6.98 -2.83 2.59
N CYS A 35 7.37 -2.05 1.62
CA CYS A 35 6.50 -1.65 0.52
C CYS A 35 7.33 -1.46 -0.75
N THR A 36 6.73 -1.73 -1.88
CA THR A 36 7.27 -1.37 -3.18
C THR A 36 6.77 0.02 -3.55
N VAL A 37 7.69 0.90 -3.87
CA VAL A 37 7.46 2.31 -4.18
C VAL A 37 7.53 2.48 -5.69
N LEU A 38 6.46 3.02 -6.27
CA LEU A 38 6.33 3.32 -7.70
C LEU A 38 6.42 4.84 -7.88
N VAL A 39 7.58 5.34 -8.27
CA VAL A 39 7.83 6.77 -8.53
C VAL A 39 7.51 7.07 -9.99
N PRO A 40 6.56 7.95 -10.29
CA PRO A 40 6.29 8.32 -11.68
C PRO A 40 7.54 8.83 -12.38
N LYS A 41 7.81 8.41 -13.62
CA LYS A 41 8.97 8.89 -14.39
C LYS A 41 8.93 10.40 -14.66
N THR A 42 7.75 11.00 -14.52
CA THR A 42 7.54 12.45 -14.60
C THR A 42 8.00 13.19 -13.36
N ASP A 43 8.15 12.51 -12.20
CA ASP A 43 8.69 13.12 -10.97
C ASP A 43 10.23 13.07 -10.99
N THR A 44 10.80 13.92 -11.81
CA THR A 44 12.26 14.04 -12.00
C THR A 44 12.95 14.58 -10.75
N ASP A 45 12.26 15.37 -9.92
CA ASP A 45 12.80 15.93 -8.68
C ASP A 45 13.03 14.83 -7.63
N THR A 46 12.01 14.01 -7.36
CA THR A 46 12.17 12.87 -6.46
C THR A 46 13.25 11.91 -6.95
N MET A 47 13.28 11.64 -8.25
CA MET A 47 14.27 10.74 -8.81
C MET A 47 15.69 11.30 -8.75
N GLY A 48 15.86 12.60 -8.97
CA GLY A 48 17.14 13.29 -8.80
C GLY A 48 17.68 13.20 -7.37
N ARG A 49 16.81 13.41 -6.37
CA ARG A 49 17.17 13.24 -4.94
C ARG A 49 17.51 11.79 -4.59
N ILE A 50 16.81 10.82 -5.14
CA ILE A 50 17.10 9.39 -4.95
C ILE A 50 18.48 9.06 -5.55
N GLN A 51 18.78 9.51 -6.75
CA GLN A 51 20.06 9.29 -7.39
C GLN A 51 21.21 9.91 -6.58
N ALA A 52 21.06 11.14 -6.12
CA ALA A 52 22.05 11.80 -5.27
C ALA A 52 22.29 11.02 -3.95
N ALA A 53 21.22 10.53 -3.33
CA ALA A 53 21.31 9.73 -2.11
C ALA A 53 21.98 8.37 -2.33
N ILE A 54 21.78 7.74 -3.48
CA ILE A 54 22.45 6.49 -3.86
C ILE A 54 23.94 6.74 -4.08
N GLU A 55 24.34 7.82 -4.77
CA GLU A 55 25.75 8.16 -4.99
C GLU A 55 26.44 8.47 -3.65
N GLU A 56 25.77 9.18 -2.75
CA GLU A 56 26.32 9.42 -1.41
C GLU A 56 26.46 8.12 -0.61
N ALA A 57 25.49 7.20 -0.72
CA ALA A 57 25.58 5.87 -0.11
C ALA A 57 26.75 5.05 -0.68
N LYS A 58 27.02 5.14 -2.00
CA LYS A 58 28.19 4.50 -2.61
C LYS A 58 29.50 5.10 -2.07
N ARG A 59 29.56 6.43 -1.95
CA ARG A 59 30.74 7.11 -1.38
C ARG A 59 31.03 6.63 0.05
N LYS A 60 30.00 6.52 0.89
CA LYS A 60 30.11 5.97 2.26
C LYS A 60 30.50 4.49 2.24
N GLY A 61 29.89 3.72 1.35
CA GLY A 61 30.24 2.30 1.19
C GLY A 61 31.71 2.11 0.87
N THR A 62 32.24 2.93 0.00
CA THR A 62 33.67 2.92 -0.38
C THR A 62 34.56 3.22 0.83
N ALA A 63 34.21 4.25 1.61
CA ALA A 63 35.02 4.65 2.76
C ALA A 63 34.97 3.63 3.92
N ASP A 64 33.76 3.16 4.26
CA ASP A 64 33.52 2.49 5.54
C ASP A 64 33.39 0.96 5.43
N LYS A 65 32.86 0.44 4.30
CA LYS A 65 32.44 -0.96 4.21
C LYS A 65 33.09 -1.79 3.11
N TRP A 66 33.61 -1.14 2.08
CA TRP A 66 34.15 -1.84 0.92
C TRP A 66 35.67 -1.82 0.80
N GLY A 67 36.35 -1.37 1.87
CA GLY A 67 37.80 -1.41 1.96
C GLY A 67 38.51 -0.37 1.10
N GLY A 68 37.91 0.81 0.94
CA GLY A 68 38.48 1.94 0.19
C GLY A 68 38.34 1.84 -1.32
N VAL A 69 37.73 0.77 -1.85
CA VAL A 69 37.57 0.57 -3.31
C VAL A 69 36.08 0.40 -3.63
N CYS A 70 35.56 1.29 -4.47
CA CYS A 70 34.21 1.14 -5.02
C CYS A 70 34.19 -0.01 -6.03
N PRO A 71 33.29 -1.00 -5.89
CA PRO A 71 33.16 -2.05 -6.90
C PRO A 71 32.82 -1.45 -8.26
N PRO A 72 33.29 -2.04 -9.37
CA PRO A 72 33.02 -1.52 -10.71
C PRO A 72 31.52 -1.54 -11.06
N LEU A 73 30.76 -2.47 -10.48
CA LEU A 73 29.31 -2.54 -10.58
C LEU A 73 28.71 -2.67 -9.17
N VAL A 74 28.02 -1.63 -8.72
CA VAL A 74 27.30 -1.62 -7.44
C VAL A 74 25.82 -1.79 -7.72
N PRO A 75 25.21 -2.92 -7.32
CA PRO A 75 23.76 -3.10 -7.42
C PRO A 75 23.02 -2.02 -6.62
N THR A 76 22.05 -1.39 -7.29
CA THR A 76 21.18 -0.38 -6.69
C THR A 76 19.75 -0.93 -6.59
N PRO A 77 18.93 -0.47 -5.64
CA PRO A 77 17.59 -1.00 -5.44
C PRO A 77 16.54 -0.46 -6.43
N VAL A 78 16.90 0.50 -7.29
CA VAL A 78 15.96 1.19 -8.19
C VAL A 78 16.03 0.61 -9.58
N TYR A 79 14.88 0.25 -10.13
CA TYR A 79 14.72 -0.40 -11.43
C TYR A 79 13.75 0.37 -12.31
N ASP A 80 13.89 0.21 -13.62
CA ASP A 80 12.95 0.71 -14.60
C ASP A 80 11.73 -0.21 -14.68
N GLY A 81 10.54 0.30 -14.32
CA GLY A 81 9.30 -0.47 -14.37
C GLY A 81 8.81 -0.85 -15.78
N ASP A 82 9.38 -0.22 -16.83
CA ASP A 82 9.14 -0.62 -18.22
C ASP A 82 10.10 -1.74 -18.68
N GLY A 83 11.07 -2.10 -17.86
CA GLY A 83 12.06 -3.14 -18.12
C GLY A 83 11.66 -4.51 -17.56
N VAL A 84 12.70 -5.28 -17.18
CA VAL A 84 12.54 -6.63 -16.63
C VAL A 84 13.05 -6.69 -15.19
N ARG A 85 12.48 -7.58 -14.40
CA ARG A 85 12.88 -7.82 -13.02
C ARG A 85 14.23 -8.54 -12.98
N PRO A 86 15.18 -8.07 -12.19
CA PRO A 86 16.51 -8.73 -12.09
C PRO A 86 16.45 -10.13 -11.47
N SER A 87 15.38 -10.46 -10.73
CA SER A 87 15.23 -11.72 -10.01
C SER A 87 14.98 -12.92 -10.93
N ASP A 88 14.22 -12.72 -12.00
CA ASP A 88 13.72 -13.79 -12.87
C ASP A 88 13.72 -13.43 -14.37
N GLY A 89 14.12 -12.19 -14.73
CA GLY A 89 14.13 -11.71 -16.11
C GLY A 89 12.75 -11.48 -16.73
N MET A 90 11.67 -11.61 -15.96
CA MET A 90 10.31 -11.35 -16.43
C MET A 90 9.98 -9.85 -16.39
N ALA A 91 9.05 -9.41 -17.22
CA ALA A 91 8.56 -8.03 -17.18
C ALA A 91 7.95 -7.71 -15.82
N PHE A 92 8.07 -6.46 -15.40
CA PHE A 92 7.32 -5.95 -14.26
C PHE A 92 5.80 -5.99 -14.54
N GLY A 93 4.98 -5.98 -13.48
CA GLY A 93 3.54 -5.89 -13.60
C GLY A 93 3.09 -4.59 -14.30
N PRO A 94 1.87 -4.58 -14.86
CA PRO A 94 1.35 -3.42 -15.61
C PRO A 94 1.30 -2.14 -14.77
N GLU A 95 1.18 -2.26 -13.44
CA GLU A 95 1.19 -1.16 -12.48
C GLU A 95 2.53 -0.42 -12.42
N CYS A 96 3.61 -1.09 -12.80
CA CYS A 96 4.97 -0.53 -12.79
C CYS A 96 5.30 0.30 -14.03
N LYS A 97 4.50 0.19 -15.10
CA LYS A 97 4.75 0.91 -16.34
C LYS A 97 4.76 2.42 -16.12
N GLY A 98 5.74 3.09 -16.72
CA GLY A 98 5.93 4.53 -16.56
C GLY A 98 6.45 4.96 -15.19
N HIS A 99 6.95 4.01 -14.37
CA HIS A 99 7.47 4.27 -13.04
C HIS A 99 8.90 3.74 -12.86
N TRP A 100 9.63 4.38 -11.95
CA TRP A 100 10.79 3.80 -11.31
C TRP A 100 10.32 2.97 -10.11
N VAL A 101 10.87 1.79 -9.94
CA VAL A 101 10.40 0.79 -8.98
C VAL A 101 11.51 0.43 -8.01
N PHE A 102 11.23 0.51 -6.71
CA PHE A 102 12.12 -0.01 -5.69
C PHE A 102 11.34 -0.49 -4.46
N THR A 103 11.94 -1.40 -3.71
CA THR A 103 11.37 -1.89 -2.45
C THR A 103 12.16 -1.32 -1.29
N ALA A 104 11.44 -0.66 -0.36
CA ALA A 104 11.97 -0.23 0.92
C ALA A 104 11.53 -1.21 2.01
N ASN A 105 12.41 -1.50 2.96
CA ASN A 105 12.09 -2.42 4.04
C ASN A 105 12.70 -1.99 5.38
N ALA A 106 12.04 -2.40 6.49
CA ALA A 106 12.50 -2.22 7.86
C ALA A 106 12.45 -3.56 8.59
N LYS A 107 13.30 -3.74 9.61
CA LYS A 107 13.29 -4.92 10.45
C LYS A 107 12.00 -5.01 11.26
N ALA A 108 11.60 -6.21 11.67
CA ALA A 108 10.41 -6.44 12.48
C ALA A 108 10.41 -5.65 13.81
N ASP A 109 11.57 -5.38 14.38
CA ASP A 109 11.73 -4.58 15.62
C ASP A 109 11.51 -3.08 15.42
N TYR A 110 11.41 -2.61 14.17
CA TYR A 110 11.29 -1.20 13.82
C TYR A 110 10.07 -0.97 12.89
N PRO A 111 8.85 -1.03 13.44
CA PRO A 111 7.65 -0.75 12.66
C PRO A 111 7.68 0.68 12.11
N PRO A 112 7.34 0.90 10.84
CA PRO A 112 7.25 2.25 10.30
C PRO A 112 6.06 2.98 10.89
N GLU A 113 6.21 4.27 11.16
CA GLU A 113 5.10 5.14 11.50
C GLU A 113 4.25 5.39 10.25
N ILE A 114 2.92 5.27 10.38
CA ILE A 114 1.99 5.46 9.27
C ILE A 114 1.02 6.57 9.64
N VAL A 115 1.00 7.64 8.84
CA VAL A 115 0.17 8.81 9.10
C VAL A 115 -0.70 9.18 7.91
N ASP A 116 -1.79 9.88 8.17
CA ASP A 116 -2.63 10.50 7.15
C ASP A 116 -1.98 11.79 6.59
N LYS A 117 -2.66 12.44 5.65
CA LYS A 117 -2.20 13.72 5.08
C LYS A 117 -2.11 14.87 6.09
N MET A 118 -2.79 14.75 7.23
CA MET A 118 -2.78 15.74 8.32
C MET A 118 -1.69 15.43 9.35
N GLY A 119 -1.02 14.27 9.24
CA GLY A 119 -0.02 13.80 10.20
C GLY A 119 -0.60 13.01 11.38
N ASN A 120 -1.88 12.64 11.35
CA ASN A 120 -2.46 11.80 12.39
C ASN A 120 -2.11 10.33 12.14
N PRO A 121 -1.82 9.55 13.21
CA PRO A 121 -1.55 8.12 13.06
C PRO A 121 -2.74 7.36 12.47
N ILE A 122 -2.49 6.53 11.46
CA ILE A 122 -3.47 5.60 10.91
C ILE A 122 -3.37 4.30 11.69
N ILE A 123 -4.45 3.93 12.39
CA ILE A 123 -4.54 2.70 13.18
C ILE A 123 -5.33 1.62 12.43
N ASN A 124 -6.28 2.03 11.60
CA ASN A 124 -7.10 1.11 10.84
C ASN A 124 -6.31 0.50 9.66
N GLN A 125 -6.01 -0.79 9.78
CA GLN A 125 -5.22 -1.50 8.77
C GLN A 125 -5.88 -1.54 7.39
N SER A 126 -7.21 -1.48 7.30
CA SER A 126 -7.93 -1.52 6.03
C SER A 126 -7.72 -0.26 5.17
N GLU A 127 -7.25 0.82 5.77
CA GLU A 127 -6.94 2.06 5.04
C GLU A 127 -5.63 1.98 4.26
N ILE A 128 -4.78 1.01 4.59
CA ILE A 128 -3.45 0.87 3.99
C ILE A 128 -3.41 -0.43 3.18
N TYR A 129 -3.40 -0.29 1.87
CA TYR A 129 -3.44 -1.40 0.93
C TYR A 129 -2.58 -1.10 -0.31
N SER A 130 -2.24 -2.13 -1.08
CA SER A 130 -1.53 -1.96 -2.35
C SER A 130 -2.40 -1.20 -3.35
N GLY A 131 -1.93 -0.05 -3.81
CA GLY A 131 -2.67 0.84 -4.70
C GLY A 131 -2.86 2.26 -4.18
N ILE A 132 -2.72 2.50 -2.86
CA ILE A 132 -2.80 3.85 -2.28
C ILE A 132 -1.70 4.76 -2.82
N TYR A 133 -1.95 6.05 -2.75
CA TYR A 133 -0.96 7.09 -3.02
C TYR A 133 -0.48 7.73 -1.72
N GLY A 134 0.82 7.92 -1.62
CA GLY A 134 1.43 8.46 -0.42
C GLY A 134 2.81 9.03 -0.65
N ARG A 135 3.46 9.42 0.43
CA ARG A 135 4.87 9.79 0.49
C ARG A 135 5.58 8.82 1.41
N VAL A 136 6.79 8.46 1.06
CA VAL A 136 7.59 7.52 1.85
C VAL A 136 8.94 8.18 2.17
N ASN A 137 9.33 8.12 3.42
CA ASN A 137 10.69 8.46 3.80
C ASN A 137 11.54 7.19 3.67
N VAL A 138 12.67 7.30 2.96
CA VAL A 138 13.58 6.19 2.71
C VAL A 138 15.01 6.59 2.96
N THR A 139 15.83 5.64 3.37
CA THR A 139 17.27 5.85 3.58
C THR A 139 18.06 4.86 2.76
N PHE A 140 18.91 5.34 1.87
CA PHE A 140 19.82 4.50 1.10
C PHE A 140 21.10 4.24 1.91
N PHE A 141 21.52 2.98 1.97
CA PHE A 141 22.70 2.60 2.76
C PHE A 141 23.54 1.56 2.05
N PRO A 142 24.87 1.62 2.17
CA PRO A 142 25.75 0.60 1.63
C PRO A 142 25.70 -0.66 2.50
N TYR A 143 25.74 -1.82 1.86
CA TYR A 143 25.91 -3.09 2.56
C TYR A 143 27.08 -3.88 2.02
N ALA A 144 27.63 -4.75 2.87
CA ALA A 144 28.57 -5.80 2.51
C ALA A 144 28.19 -7.03 3.31
N PHE A 145 27.68 -8.06 2.64
CA PHE A 145 27.24 -9.29 3.29
C PHE A 145 27.42 -10.49 2.37
N GLY A 146 28.01 -11.58 2.88
CA GLY A 146 28.22 -12.82 2.11
C GLY A 146 29.03 -12.60 0.82
N GLY A 147 30.01 -11.68 0.82
CA GLY A 147 30.79 -11.33 -0.35
C GLY A 147 30.09 -10.41 -1.36
N LYS A 148 28.81 -10.12 -1.17
CA LYS A 148 28.05 -9.19 -2.02
C LYS A 148 28.09 -7.78 -1.45
N LYS A 149 28.31 -6.81 -2.30
CA LYS A 149 28.32 -5.38 -1.99
C LYS A 149 27.24 -4.69 -2.82
N GLY A 150 26.52 -3.72 -2.23
CA GLY A 150 25.46 -3.01 -2.94
C GLY A 150 24.85 -1.90 -2.08
N ILE A 151 23.78 -1.29 -2.59
CA ILE A 151 22.98 -0.30 -1.89
C ILE A 151 21.63 -0.90 -1.53
N GLY A 152 21.28 -0.82 -0.24
CA GLY A 152 19.96 -1.15 0.29
C GLY A 152 19.09 0.08 0.44
N CYS A 153 17.78 -0.14 0.64
CA CYS A 153 16.80 0.89 0.88
C CYS A 153 16.04 0.59 2.17
N GLY A 154 16.25 1.41 3.19
CA GLY A 154 15.55 1.34 4.46
C GLY A 154 14.23 2.10 4.40
N LEU A 155 13.20 1.52 5.00
CA LEU A 155 11.87 2.10 5.12
C LEU A 155 11.80 2.94 6.39
N GLY A 156 11.39 4.18 6.26
CA GLY A 156 11.02 5.10 7.33
C GLY A 156 9.51 5.33 7.39
N PRO A 157 9.07 6.48 7.94
CA PRO A 157 7.66 6.84 8.01
C PRO A 157 6.98 6.90 6.64
N VAL A 158 5.69 6.54 6.63
CA VAL A 158 4.83 6.54 5.45
C VAL A 158 3.64 7.47 5.70
N GLN A 159 3.39 8.38 4.77
CA GLN A 159 2.23 9.27 4.80
C GLN A 159 1.27 8.91 3.68
N LYS A 160 0.05 8.51 4.01
CA LYS A 160 -1.04 8.30 3.05
C LYS A 160 -1.59 9.67 2.63
N LEU A 161 -1.63 9.93 1.34
CA LEU A 161 -2.20 11.17 0.77
C LEU A 161 -3.62 10.96 0.29
N ARG A 162 -3.90 9.85 -0.40
CA ARG A 162 -5.22 9.52 -0.95
C ARG A 162 -5.35 8.03 -1.27
N ASP A 163 -6.58 7.61 -1.45
CA ASP A 163 -6.89 6.29 -1.97
C ASP A 163 -6.56 6.17 -3.46
N GLY A 164 -6.33 4.96 -3.91
CA GLY A 164 -6.14 4.61 -5.30
C GLY A 164 -6.83 3.29 -5.61
N GLU A 165 -6.85 2.91 -6.89
CA GLU A 165 -7.35 1.61 -7.28
C GLU A 165 -6.48 0.50 -6.65
N PRO A 166 -7.07 -0.47 -5.92
CA PRO A 166 -6.33 -1.57 -5.35
C PRO A 166 -5.52 -2.35 -6.40
N LEU A 167 -4.24 -2.59 -6.09
CA LEU A 167 -3.35 -3.43 -6.89
C LEU A 167 -3.39 -4.87 -6.35
N GLY A 168 -3.67 -5.82 -7.20
CA GLY A 168 -3.88 -7.21 -6.84
C GLY A 168 -5.34 -7.60 -7.06
N GLY A 169 -5.59 -8.89 -7.30
CA GLY A 169 -6.93 -9.39 -7.51
C GLY A 169 -7.84 -9.04 -6.34
N SER A 170 -8.66 -8.02 -6.50
CA SER A 170 -9.73 -7.77 -5.56
C SER A 170 -10.67 -8.96 -5.62
N ALA A 171 -10.96 -9.55 -4.45
CA ALA A 171 -12.12 -10.42 -4.36
C ALA A 171 -13.32 -9.65 -4.95
N PRO A 172 -14.15 -10.31 -5.78
CA PRO A 172 -15.30 -9.64 -6.36
C PRO A 172 -16.13 -9.01 -5.24
N THR A 173 -16.54 -7.77 -5.43
CA THR A 173 -17.36 -7.07 -4.44
C THR A 173 -18.71 -7.76 -4.30
N ALA A 174 -19.37 -7.61 -3.14
CA ALA A 174 -20.72 -8.13 -2.94
C ALA A 174 -21.69 -7.69 -4.07
N ALA A 175 -21.54 -6.45 -4.55
CA ALA A 175 -22.32 -5.94 -5.67
C ALA A 175 -22.03 -6.66 -7.00
N GLN A 176 -20.79 -7.09 -7.22
CA GLN A 176 -20.41 -7.87 -8.41
C GLN A 176 -20.88 -9.32 -8.34
N VAL A 177 -20.94 -9.91 -7.14
CA VAL A 177 -21.33 -11.31 -6.93
C VAL A 177 -22.83 -11.46 -6.75
N PHE A 178 -23.46 -10.56 -6.00
CA PHE A 178 -24.88 -10.63 -5.62
C PHE A 178 -25.78 -9.65 -6.38
N GLY A 179 -25.21 -8.84 -7.27
CA GLY A 179 -25.89 -7.71 -7.93
C GLY A 179 -25.98 -6.48 -7.03
N ALA A 180 -26.18 -5.32 -7.64
CA ALA A 180 -26.49 -4.12 -6.88
C ALA A 180 -27.82 -4.32 -6.13
N PRO A 181 -27.96 -3.85 -4.87
CA PRO A 181 -29.25 -3.89 -4.19
C PRO A 181 -30.28 -3.20 -5.08
N GLN A 182 -31.27 -3.94 -5.55
CA GLN A 182 -32.42 -3.28 -6.18
C GLN A 182 -33.08 -2.45 -5.10
N PRO A 183 -33.41 -1.16 -5.40
CA PRO A 183 -34.24 -0.41 -4.48
C PRO A 183 -35.51 -1.24 -4.31
N GLN A 184 -35.74 -1.70 -3.09
CA GLN A 184 -37.04 -2.27 -2.73
C GLN A 184 -38.02 -1.12 -2.87
N THR A 185 -38.73 -1.09 -4.01
CA THR A 185 -39.98 -0.35 -4.07
C THR A 185 -40.81 -0.89 -2.91
N ALA A 186 -41.07 -0.06 -1.93
CA ALA A 186 -42.07 -0.37 -0.90
C ALA A 186 -43.26 -0.96 -1.62
N PRO A 187 -43.84 -2.10 -1.15
CA PRO A 187 -45.06 -2.60 -1.76
C PRO A 187 -46.05 -1.46 -1.73
N GLU A 188 -46.48 -1.00 -2.91
CA GLU A 188 -47.68 -0.18 -3.03
C GLU A 188 -48.74 -0.91 -2.20
N GLN A 189 -49.15 -0.29 -1.11
CA GLN A 189 -50.35 -0.69 -0.42
C GLN A 189 -51.47 -0.52 -1.41
N ASN A 190 -51.70 -1.59 -2.16
CA ASN A 190 -52.94 -1.77 -2.90
C ASN A 190 -54.01 -1.73 -1.81
N ALA A 191 -54.63 -0.57 -1.67
CA ALA A 191 -55.80 -0.38 -0.82
C ALA A 191 -56.93 -1.16 -1.49
N ASN A 192 -56.87 -2.48 -1.35
CA ASN A 192 -58.03 -3.29 -1.52
C ASN A 192 -58.91 -3.00 -0.30
N PRO A 193 -60.09 -2.38 -0.49
CA PRO A 193 -60.98 -2.17 0.63
C PRO A 193 -61.32 -3.53 1.24
N LEU A 194 -60.98 -3.70 2.52
CA LEU A 194 -61.34 -4.89 3.27
C LEU A 194 -62.88 -5.09 3.14
N PRO A 195 -63.36 -6.31 2.90
CA PRO A 195 -64.80 -6.60 2.68
C PRO A 195 -65.66 -6.37 3.94
N TRP A 196 -65.09 -5.85 5.00
CA TRP A 196 -65.80 -5.46 6.26
C TRP A 196 -65.56 -3.98 6.55
N GLY A 197 -66.36 -3.19 5.93
CA GLY A 197 -66.62 -1.86 6.42
C GLY A 197 -67.12 -1.89 7.85
N PRO A 198 -67.02 -0.81 8.64
CA PRO A 198 -67.46 -0.80 10.03
C PRO A 198 -68.98 -0.87 10.08
N GLN A 199 -69.49 -2.09 10.18
CA GLN A 199 -70.83 -2.34 10.61
C GLN A 199 -70.76 -2.71 12.08
N GLY A 200 -71.45 -1.95 12.87
CA GLY A 200 -71.44 -1.91 14.31
C GLY A 200 -71.41 -3.23 15.06
N GLY A 201 -70.78 -3.20 16.23
CA GLY A 201 -71.00 -4.18 17.30
C GLY A 201 -70.23 -5.48 17.17
N GLY A 202 -68.92 -5.41 16.96
CA GLY A 202 -68.03 -6.57 17.06
C GLY A 202 -67.69 -6.88 18.50
N ILE A 203 -67.82 -8.14 18.92
CA ILE A 203 -67.33 -8.65 20.21
C ILE A 203 -65.87 -9.04 20.06
N ASN A 204 -65.01 -8.58 20.97
CA ASN A 204 -63.60 -8.97 20.98
C ASN A 204 -63.46 -10.49 21.21
N PRO A 205 -62.88 -11.27 20.29
CA PRO A 205 -62.85 -12.73 20.40
C PRO A 205 -61.97 -13.25 21.53
N ILE A 206 -61.15 -12.39 22.15
CA ILE A 206 -60.24 -12.76 23.26
C ILE A 206 -60.88 -12.43 24.60
N THR A 207 -61.59 -11.31 24.72
CA THR A 207 -62.15 -10.83 26.00
C THR A 207 -63.65 -10.98 26.10
N GLY A 208 -64.38 -11.26 25.00
CA GLY A 208 -65.82 -11.40 24.97
C GLY A 208 -66.62 -10.12 25.18
N MET A 209 -65.94 -8.96 25.17
CA MET A 209 -66.62 -7.67 25.41
C MET A 209 -66.82 -6.91 24.07
N PRO A 210 -67.92 -6.14 23.96
CA PRO A 210 -68.15 -5.28 22.79
C PRO A 210 -67.14 -4.13 22.73
N TYR A 211 -66.73 -3.76 21.51
CA TYR A 211 -65.90 -2.60 21.29
C TYR A 211 -66.66 -1.29 21.56
#